data_7b5602ee467b22b792132bae31c27acd
#
_entry.id   7b5602ee467b22b792132bae31c27acd
#
_cell.length_a   1.000
_cell.length_b   1.000
_cell.length_c   1.000
_cell.angle_alpha   90.00
_cell.angle_beta   90.00
_cell.angle_gamma   90.00
#
_symmetry.space_group_name_H-M   'P 1'
#
loop_
_entity.id
_entity.type
_entity.pdbx_description
1 polymer ?
#
loop_
_entity_poly.entity_id
_entity_poly.type
_entity_poly.pdbx_seq_one_letter_code
_entity_poly.pdbx_strand_id
1 'polypeptide(L)'
;MPTFELQGAVVNYGDEGSGDPLVLLHAAGSSGAQWRGMLPHLTGKYRVLTPDLYGHGRTDFWPDPDTLTHEDQAVLLKAVIGHAGIGPCDMVGHSYGGATALRYILQNPGMVKRFVIIEPMLLNLLVDAGEEDVLADLYKMSKGFLSSVETHGPEYAWKEFLDFRNGPGSWEGYSQRTRDNFLNKTQGHIANLKANMKNRTPASELATIAVPTLAIKSEQATSFDGRMVEIVAEAMPNCELITVPDTAHMLPLTHPDLVAGIVLKHLAG
;
A
#
# COMPACT_ATOMS: atom_id res chain seq x y z
N MET A 1 -21.03 -0.68 -2.80
CA MET A 1 -19.78 0.10 -2.75
C MET A 1 -20.09 1.48 -3.26
N PRO A 2 -19.87 2.53 -2.47
CA PRO A 2 -20.06 3.90 -2.92
C PRO A 2 -19.10 4.26 -4.07
N THR A 3 -19.57 5.17 -4.93
CA THR A 3 -18.78 5.68 -6.06
C THR A 3 -19.05 7.18 -6.23
N PHE A 4 -18.06 7.91 -6.71
CA PHE A 4 -18.18 9.31 -7.08
C PHE A 4 -17.19 9.66 -8.18
N GLU A 5 -17.36 10.82 -8.80
CA GLU A 5 -16.45 11.32 -9.83
C GLU A 5 -15.45 12.29 -9.25
N LEU A 6 -14.16 12.10 -9.56
CA LEU A 6 -13.05 12.99 -9.21
C LEU A 6 -12.23 13.30 -10.46
N GLN A 7 -12.22 14.54 -10.89
CA GLN A 7 -11.44 15.01 -12.06
C GLN A 7 -11.66 14.16 -13.32
N GLY A 8 -12.91 13.69 -13.53
CA GLY A 8 -13.30 12.87 -14.68
C GLY A 8 -13.03 11.37 -14.51
N ALA A 9 -12.51 10.92 -13.38
CA ALA A 9 -12.32 9.51 -13.06
C ALA A 9 -13.41 9.04 -12.07
N VAL A 10 -13.94 7.85 -12.29
CA VAL A 10 -14.83 7.17 -11.33
C VAL A 10 -13.98 6.58 -10.20
N VAL A 11 -14.24 6.99 -8.97
CA VAL A 11 -13.59 6.50 -7.76
C VAL A 11 -14.54 5.60 -6.99
N ASN A 12 -14.03 4.44 -6.56
CA ASN A 12 -14.78 3.45 -5.78
C ASN A 12 -14.11 3.19 -4.43
N TYR A 13 -14.92 2.87 -3.42
CA TYR A 13 -14.41 2.40 -2.13
C TYR A 13 -15.43 1.50 -1.42
N GLY A 14 -14.93 0.61 -0.56
CA GLY A 14 -15.77 -0.11 0.41
C GLY A 14 -16.10 0.80 1.60
N ASP A 15 -17.28 0.64 2.19
CA ASP A 15 -17.73 1.34 3.38
C ASP A 15 -18.58 0.37 4.19
N GLU A 16 -18.02 -0.16 5.27
CA GLU A 16 -18.62 -1.25 6.03
C GLU A 16 -18.46 -1.02 7.53
N GLY A 17 -19.44 -1.48 8.32
CA GLY A 17 -19.44 -1.33 9.77
C GLY A 17 -19.94 0.03 10.25
N SER A 18 -19.71 0.30 11.54
CA SER A 18 -20.11 1.54 12.23
C SER A 18 -19.15 1.83 13.39
N GLY A 19 -19.11 3.07 13.84
CA GLY A 19 -18.20 3.50 14.91
C GLY A 19 -17.13 4.45 14.44
N ASP A 20 -15.95 4.43 15.08
CA ASP A 20 -14.84 5.29 14.71
C ASP A 20 -14.34 4.99 13.29
N PRO A 21 -13.98 6.02 12.49
CA PRO A 21 -13.55 5.82 11.13
C PRO A 21 -12.14 5.21 11.06
N LEU A 22 -12.00 4.15 10.24
CA LEU A 22 -10.75 3.47 9.93
C LEU A 22 -10.60 3.34 8.42
N VAL A 23 -9.47 3.79 7.88
CA VAL A 23 -9.17 3.72 6.44
C VAL A 23 -8.06 2.71 6.19
N LEU A 24 -8.27 1.78 5.25
CA LEU A 24 -7.32 0.73 4.91
C LEU A 24 -6.87 0.87 3.44
N LEU A 25 -5.59 1.16 3.22
CA LEU A 25 -4.99 1.38 1.88
C LEU A 25 -4.19 0.15 1.43
N HIS A 26 -4.57 -0.42 0.31
CA HIS A 26 -4.05 -1.67 -0.23
C HIS A 26 -2.69 -1.52 -0.96
N ALA A 27 -1.99 -2.64 -1.16
CA ALA A 27 -0.77 -2.74 -1.94
C ALA A 27 -1.00 -2.56 -3.46
N ALA A 28 0.07 -2.25 -4.20
CA ALA A 28 0.06 -2.27 -5.66
C ALA A 28 -0.39 -3.64 -6.20
N GLY A 29 -1.12 -3.64 -7.33
CA GLY A 29 -1.67 -4.85 -7.93
C GLY A 29 -2.87 -5.46 -7.17
N SER A 30 -3.26 -4.88 -6.02
CA SER A 30 -4.40 -5.33 -5.21
C SER A 30 -5.64 -4.42 -5.40
N SER A 31 -6.46 -4.29 -4.37
CA SER A 31 -7.63 -3.39 -4.30
C SER A 31 -8.15 -3.36 -2.86
N GLY A 32 -9.20 -2.61 -2.56
CA GLY A 32 -9.90 -2.67 -1.27
C GLY A 32 -10.30 -4.08 -0.84
N ALA A 33 -10.46 -5.01 -1.79
CA ALA A 33 -10.72 -6.41 -1.50
C ALA A 33 -9.59 -7.15 -0.76
N GLN A 34 -8.36 -6.61 -0.74
CA GLN A 34 -7.25 -7.12 0.07
C GLN A 34 -7.65 -7.32 1.54
N TRP A 35 -8.46 -6.43 2.05
CA TRP A 35 -8.82 -6.33 3.46
C TRP A 35 -10.01 -7.22 3.86
N ARG A 36 -10.62 -7.93 2.90
CA ARG A 36 -11.84 -8.71 3.12
C ARG A 36 -11.73 -9.70 4.28
N GLY A 37 -10.57 -10.35 4.46
CA GLY A 37 -10.35 -11.27 5.57
C GLY A 37 -10.28 -10.56 6.93
N MET A 38 -9.88 -9.28 6.96
CA MET A 38 -9.79 -8.52 8.20
C MET A 38 -11.11 -7.85 8.59
N LEU A 39 -12.02 -7.57 7.63
CA LEU A 39 -13.27 -6.83 7.90
C LEU A 39 -14.12 -7.43 9.02
N PRO A 40 -14.32 -8.78 9.12
CA PRO A 40 -15.12 -9.35 10.21
C PRO A 40 -14.61 -9.02 11.62
N HIS A 41 -13.30 -8.76 11.77
CA HIS A 41 -12.69 -8.41 13.05
C HIS A 41 -12.80 -6.91 13.36
N LEU A 42 -12.91 -6.07 12.33
CA LEU A 42 -12.85 -4.61 12.45
C LEU A 42 -14.23 -3.95 12.50
N THR A 43 -15.18 -4.40 11.67
CA THR A 43 -16.47 -3.74 11.44
C THR A 43 -17.43 -3.77 12.64
N GLY A 44 -17.14 -4.57 13.66
CA GLY A 44 -17.87 -4.52 14.94
C GLY A 44 -17.53 -3.30 15.81
N LYS A 45 -16.43 -2.58 15.52
CA LYS A 45 -15.95 -1.41 16.30
C LYS A 45 -15.70 -0.18 15.45
N TYR A 46 -15.40 -0.38 14.16
CA TYR A 46 -15.01 0.68 13.24
C TYR A 46 -15.94 0.76 12.04
N ARG A 47 -16.15 1.97 11.54
CA ARG A 47 -16.61 2.19 10.17
C ARG A 47 -15.38 2.15 9.27
N VAL A 48 -15.25 1.07 8.50
CA VAL A 48 -14.06 0.75 7.71
C VAL A 48 -14.24 1.20 6.27
N LEU A 49 -13.38 2.09 5.82
CA LEU A 49 -13.27 2.48 4.42
C LEU A 49 -12.11 1.76 3.76
N THR A 50 -12.36 1.15 2.60
CA THR A 50 -11.35 0.47 1.79
C THR A 50 -11.31 1.06 0.37
N PRO A 51 -10.64 2.21 0.18
CA PRO A 51 -10.53 2.84 -1.14
C PRO A 51 -9.83 1.93 -2.15
N ASP A 52 -10.32 1.93 -3.38
CA ASP A 52 -9.56 1.48 -4.54
C ASP A 52 -8.74 2.67 -5.05
N LEU A 53 -7.41 2.58 -5.01
CA LEU A 53 -6.52 3.61 -5.53
C LEU A 53 -6.59 3.67 -7.07
N TYR A 54 -6.15 4.75 -7.70
CA TYR A 54 -6.17 4.86 -9.18
C TYR A 54 -5.54 3.64 -9.85
N GLY A 55 -6.24 3.08 -10.83
CA GLY A 55 -5.84 1.89 -11.57
C GLY A 55 -6.08 0.56 -10.85
N HIS A 56 -6.79 0.57 -9.72
CA HIS A 56 -7.09 -0.63 -8.93
C HIS A 56 -8.59 -0.84 -8.72
N GLY A 57 -8.95 -2.09 -8.47
CA GLY A 57 -10.33 -2.48 -8.16
C GLY A 57 -11.29 -2.02 -9.24
N ARG A 58 -12.18 -1.08 -8.87
CA ARG A 58 -13.16 -0.45 -9.75
C ARG A 58 -12.93 1.04 -9.95
N THR A 59 -11.85 1.59 -9.40
CA THR A 59 -11.43 2.96 -9.66
C THR A 59 -10.73 3.03 -11.01
N ASP A 60 -11.07 4.05 -11.79
CA ASP A 60 -10.51 4.28 -13.11
C ASP A 60 -8.98 4.42 -13.08
N PHE A 61 -8.36 4.19 -14.22
CA PHE A 61 -6.93 4.45 -14.39
C PHE A 61 -6.64 5.94 -14.40
N TRP A 62 -5.47 6.31 -13.90
CA TRP A 62 -4.92 7.64 -14.14
C TRP A 62 -4.69 7.82 -15.65
N PRO A 63 -5.06 8.98 -16.23
CA PRO A 63 -5.07 9.16 -17.69
C PRO A 63 -3.72 8.90 -18.37
N ASP A 64 -2.63 9.34 -17.74
CA ASP A 64 -1.27 9.10 -18.22
C ASP A 64 -0.45 8.39 -17.13
N PRO A 65 -0.15 7.09 -17.30
CA PRO A 65 0.60 6.32 -16.31
C PRO A 65 1.97 6.88 -15.99
N ASP A 66 2.53 7.73 -16.87
CA ASP A 66 3.83 8.36 -16.66
C ASP A 66 3.76 9.57 -15.72
N THR A 67 2.59 10.11 -15.45
CA THR A 67 2.41 11.30 -14.62
C THR A 67 1.92 11.02 -13.21
N LEU A 68 1.32 9.83 -12.95
CA LEU A 68 0.81 9.47 -11.64
C LEU A 68 1.87 9.61 -10.54
N THR A 69 1.46 10.18 -9.41
CA THR A 69 2.30 10.35 -8.21
C THR A 69 1.57 9.87 -6.96
N HIS A 70 2.27 9.75 -5.83
CA HIS A 70 1.63 9.49 -4.53
C HIS A 70 0.84 10.70 -4.02
N GLU A 71 1.17 11.90 -4.49
CA GLU A 71 0.41 13.13 -4.25
C GLU A 71 -1.00 13.04 -4.86
N ASP A 72 -1.11 12.53 -6.10
CA ASP A 72 -2.41 12.31 -6.76
C ASP A 72 -3.24 11.25 -6.03
N GLN A 73 -2.60 10.18 -5.58
CA GLN A 73 -3.26 9.15 -4.75
C GLN A 73 -3.72 9.73 -3.40
N ALA A 74 -2.95 10.64 -2.79
CA ALA A 74 -3.34 11.31 -1.55
C ALA A 74 -4.52 12.28 -1.77
N VAL A 75 -4.60 12.93 -2.94
CA VAL A 75 -5.76 13.74 -3.36
C VAL A 75 -7.00 12.85 -3.50
N LEU A 76 -6.89 11.68 -4.14
CA LEU A 76 -7.97 10.70 -4.22
C LEU A 76 -8.43 10.29 -2.81
N LEU A 77 -7.50 9.95 -1.93
CA LEU A 77 -7.80 9.55 -0.56
C LEU A 77 -8.54 10.65 0.20
N LYS A 78 -8.09 11.91 0.08
CA LYS A 78 -8.77 13.06 0.65
C LYS A 78 -10.20 13.20 0.14
N ALA A 79 -10.41 12.99 -1.15
CA ALA A 79 -11.74 13.04 -1.75
C ALA A 79 -12.65 11.90 -1.25
N VAL A 80 -12.12 10.68 -1.07
CA VAL A 80 -12.87 9.55 -0.48
C VAL A 80 -13.29 9.89 0.95
N ILE A 81 -12.38 10.38 1.79
CA ILE A 81 -12.64 10.77 3.19
C ILE A 81 -13.74 11.85 3.23
N GLY A 82 -13.64 12.86 2.36
CA GLY A 82 -14.65 13.93 2.24
C GLY A 82 -16.01 13.40 1.75
N HIS A 83 -16.03 12.56 0.71
CA HIS A 83 -17.27 11.97 0.18
C HIS A 83 -17.96 11.04 1.20
N ALA A 84 -17.18 10.29 1.98
CA ALA A 84 -17.69 9.45 3.06
C ALA A 84 -18.19 10.26 4.27
N GLY A 85 -17.90 11.56 4.31
CA GLY A 85 -18.32 12.45 5.41
C GLY A 85 -17.65 12.10 6.74
N ILE A 86 -16.40 11.60 6.73
CA ILE A 86 -15.66 11.30 7.95
C ILE A 86 -14.65 12.41 8.27
N GLY A 87 -14.38 12.61 9.56
CA GLY A 87 -13.35 13.50 10.07
C GLY A 87 -12.01 12.79 10.28
N PRO A 88 -11.23 13.20 11.29
CA PRO A 88 -9.98 12.52 11.63
C PRO A 88 -10.21 11.05 11.91
N CYS A 89 -9.40 10.19 11.28
CA CYS A 89 -9.56 8.73 11.26
C CYS A 89 -8.30 8.02 11.73
N ASP A 90 -8.43 6.74 12.06
CA ASP A 90 -7.31 5.82 12.12
C ASP A 90 -7.00 5.31 10.71
N MET A 91 -5.75 4.93 10.46
CA MET A 91 -5.33 4.53 9.12
C MET A 91 -4.39 3.32 9.14
N VAL A 92 -4.55 2.43 8.16
CA VAL A 92 -3.61 1.34 7.87
C VAL A 92 -3.18 1.47 6.43
N GLY A 93 -1.88 1.44 6.16
CA GLY A 93 -1.33 1.46 4.81
C GLY A 93 -0.37 0.31 4.57
N HIS A 94 -0.59 -0.45 3.49
CA HIS A 94 0.28 -1.56 3.11
C HIS A 94 1.02 -1.24 1.81
N SER A 95 2.35 -1.41 1.81
CA SER A 95 3.19 -1.29 0.61
C SER A 95 2.98 0.06 -0.12
N TYR A 96 2.49 0.05 -1.35
CA TYR A 96 2.09 1.23 -2.12
C TYR A 96 1.09 2.13 -1.35
N GLY A 97 0.08 1.51 -0.72
CA GLY A 97 -0.87 2.21 0.14
C GLY A 97 -0.22 2.83 1.38
N GLY A 98 0.85 2.23 1.90
CA GLY A 98 1.65 2.80 3.00
C GLY A 98 2.36 4.10 2.60
N ALA A 99 2.98 4.12 1.43
CA ALA A 99 3.60 5.34 0.87
C ALA A 99 2.56 6.44 0.60
N THR A 100 1.39 6.07 0.06
CA THR A 100 0.27 6.99 -0.16
C THR A 100 -0.27 7.54 1.16
N ALA A 101 -0.40 6.71 2.20
CA ALA A 101 -0.84 7.13 3.53
C ALA A 101 0.11 8.17 4.14
N LEU A 102 1.43 7.93 4.07
CA LEU A 102 2.43 8.89 4.55
C LEU A 102 2.32 10.23 3.83
N ARG A 103 2.17 10.21 2.51
CA ARG A 103 1.98 11.46 1.74
C ARG A 103 0.69 12.16 2.13
N TYR A 104 -0.40 11.43 2.38
CA TYR A 104 -1.64 12.02 2.89
C TYR A 104 -1.46 12.65 4.26
N ILE A 105 -0.80 11.98 5.20
CA ILE A 105 -0.53 12.48 6.56
C ILE A 105 0.26 13.79 6.50
N LEU A 106 1.32 13.85 5.69
CA LEU A 106 2.15 15.04 5.51
C LEU A 106 1.36 16.23 4.96
N GLN A 107 0.43 15.98 4.04
CA GLN A 107 -0.39 17.02 3.40
C GLN A 107 -1.62 17.43 4.23
N ASN A 108 -2.04 16.62 5.20
CA ASN A 108 -3.25 16.85 5.99
C ASN A 108 -2.99 16.63 7.50
N PRO A 109 -2.18 17.49 8.13
CA PRO A 109 -1.85 17.37 9.55
C PRO A 109 -3.11 17.32 10.43
N GLY A 110 -3.13 16.42 11.42
CA GLY A 110 -4.25 16.25 12.33
C GLY A 110 -5.42 15.42 11.80
N MET A 111 -5.38 14.96 10.54
CA MET A 111 -6.45 14.14 9.97
C MET A 111 -6.26 12.64 10.23
N VAL A 112 -5.11 12.20 10.73
CA VAL A 112 -4.88 10.82 11.15
C VAL A 112 -4.55 10.79 12.63
N LYS A 113 -5.32 9.99 13.39
CA LYS A 113 -5.20 9.87 14.85
C LYS A 113 -4.11 8.85 15.24
N ARG A 114 -4.15 7.67 14.63
CA ARG A 114 -3.21 6.55 14.80
C ARG A 114 -2.96 5.91 13.46
N PHE A 115 -1.75 5.42 13.26
CA PHE A 115 -1.34 4.87 11.99
C PHE A 115 -0.71 3.48 12.15
N VAL A 116 -1.05 2.56 11.27
CA VAL A 116 -0.31 1.31 11.10
C VAL A 116 0.26 1.28 9.70
N ILE A 117 1.56 1.09 9.58
CA ILE A 117 2.26 1.03 8.30
C ILE A 117 2.90 -0.35 8.13
N ILE A 118 2.60 -1.00 7.02
CA ILE A 118 3.06 -2.36 6.74
C ILE A 118 3.95 -2.30 5.50
N GLU A 119 5.26 -2.51 5.68
CA GLU A 119 6.27 -2.59 4.60
C GLU A 119 6.04 -1.58 3.46
N PRO A 120 6.11 -0.26 3.73
CA PRO A 120 5.82 0.77 2.73
C PRO A 120 6.85 0.82 1.61
N MET A 121 6.43 1.20 0.41
CA MET A 121 7.30 1.34 -0.74
C MET A 121 7.83 2.78 -0.88
N LEU A 122 9.03 3.04 -0.35
CA LEU A 122 9.67 4.36 -0.27
C LEU A 122 11.13 4.30 -0.74
N LEU A 123 11.33 4.12 -2.06
CA LEU A 123 12.66 3.95 -2.65
C LEU A 123 13.68 5.01 -2.22
N ASN A 124 13.22 6.25 -2.11
CA ASN A 124 14.11 7.36 -1.78
C ASN A 124 14.82 7.19 -0.44
N LEU A 125 14.19 6.51 0.52
CA LEU A 125 14.81 6.24 1.82
C LEU A 125 16.06 5.36 1.69
N LEU A 126 16.04 4.38 0.78
CA LEU A 126 17.22 3.55 0.50
C LEU A 126 18.34 4.35 -0.19
N VAL A 127 17.96 5.27 -1.09
CA VAL A 127 18.91 6.19 -1.74
C VAL A 127 19.57 7.09 -0.70
N ASP A 128 18.77 7.74 0.15
CA ASP A 128 19.25 8.67 1.16
C ASP A 128 20.11 7.97 2.24
N ALA A 129 19.83 6.71 2.53
CA ALA A 129 20.58 5.88 3.46
C ALA A 129 21.87 5.27 2.87
N GLY A 130 22.10 5.38 1.54
CA GLY A 130 23.25 4.79 0.87
C GLY A 130 23.20 3.26 0.78
N GLU A 131 22.00 2.66 0.78
CA GLU A 131 21.75 1.22 0.75
C GLU A 131 21.85 0.68 -0.70
N GLU A 132 23.03 0.77 -1.33
CA GLU A 132 23.22 0.54 -2.75
C GLU A 132 22.85 -0.89 -3.20
N ASP A 133 23.24 -1.92 -2.43
CA ASP A 133 22.94 -3.33 -2.73
C ASP A 133 21.42 -3.61 -2.64
N VAL A 134 20.79 -3.11 -1.59
CA VAL A 134 19.35 -3.24 -1.37
C VAL A 134 18.56 -2.53 -2.46
N LEU A 135 19.02 -1.34 -2.85
CA LEU A 135 18.44 -0.55 -3.95
C LEU A 135 18.59 -1.25 -5.30
N ALA A 136 19.72 -1.94 -5.53
CA ALA A 136 19.94 -2.72 -6.76
C ALA A 136 18.91 -3.85 -6.91
N ASP A 137 18.60 -4.58 -5.84
CA ASP A 137 17.55 -5.62 -5.83
C ASP A 137 16.18 -5.04 -6.16
N LEU A 138 15.83 -3.90 -5.56
CA LEU A 138 14.58 -3.21 -5.81
C LEU A 138 14.48 -2.71 -7.26
N TYR A 139 15.55 -2.15 -7.81
CA TYR A 139 15.59 -1.72 -9.22
C TYR A 139 15.50 -2.91 -10.18
N LYS A 140 16.14 -4.02 -9.85
CA LYS A 140 16.04 -5.26 -10.64
C LYS A 140 14.59 -5.70 -10.75
N MET A 141 13.84 -5.69 -9.64
CA MET A 141 12.42 -6.03 -9.64
C MET A 141 11.60 -5.02 -10.46
N SER A 142 11.73 -3.72 -10.15
CA SER A 142 10.85 -2.68 -10.73
C SER A 142 11.14 -2.42 -12.20
N LYS A 143 12.41 -2.23 -12.58
CA LYS A 143 12.83 -2.04 -13.97
C LYS A 143 12.70 -3.34 -14.76
N GLY A 144 12.93 -4.48 -14.11
CA GLY A 144 12.73 -5.81 -14.71
C GLY A 144 11.28 -5.98 -15.17
N PHE A 145 10.30 -5.66 -14.32
CA PHE A 145 8.89 -5.74 -14.73
C PHE A 145 8.59 -4.85 -15.94
N LEU A 146 9.00 -3.58 -15.90
CA LEU A 146 8.76 -2.63 -16.99
C LEU A 146 9.37 -3.12 -18.31
N SER A 147 10.64 -3.54 -18.28
CA SER A 147 11.33 -4.07 -19.45
C SER A 147 10.70 -5.38 -19.95
N SER A 148 10.31 -6.28 -19.05
CA SER A 148 9.69 -7.56 -19.42
C SER A 148 8.33 -7.36 -20.08
N VAL A 149 7.53 -6.37 -19.65
CA VAL A 149 6.27 -6.05 -20.33
C VAL A 149 6.51 -5.65 -21.79
N GLU A 150 7.55 -4.84 -22.05
CA GLU A 150 7.88 -4.36 -23.40
C GLU A 150 8.47 -5.46 -24.29
N THR A 151 9.31 -6.34 -23.72
CA THR A 151 10.09 -7.32 -24.51
C THR A 151 9.45 -8.69 -24.61
N HIS A 152 8.72 -9.13 -23.60
CA HIS A 152 8.15 -10.47 -23.49
C HIS A 152 6.63 -10.47 -23.28
N GLY A 153 6.05 -9.29 -23.02
CA GLY A 153 4.63 -9.12 -22.77
C GLY A 153 4.23 -9.24 -21.29
N PRO A 154 2.98 -8.86 -20.97
CA PRO A 154 2.53 -8.72 -19.59
C PRO A 154 2.47 -10.03 -18.81
N GLU A 155 2.13 -11.16 -19.44
CA GLU A 155 2.06 -12.45 -18.74
C GLU A 155 3.41 -12.89 -18.19
N TYR A 156 4.47 -12.80 -19.01
CA TYR A 156 5.83 -13.09 -18.60
C TYR A 156 6.28 -12.16 -17.46
N ALA A 157 6.02 -10.86 -17.59
CA ALA A 157 6.39 -9.88 -16.58
C ALA A 157 5.71 -10.17 -15.23
N TRP A 158 4.41 -10.50 -15.22
CA TRP A 158 3.70 -10.86 -14.00
C TRP A 158 4.20 -12.15 -13.38
N LYS A 159 4.53 -13.15 -14.20
CA LYS A 159 5.14 -14.40 -13.72
C LYS A 159 6.44 -14.11 -12.99
N GLU A 160 7.37 -13.42 -13.61
CA GLU A 160 8.66 -13.11 -12.98
C GLU A 160 8.49 -12.27 -11.71
N PHE A 161 7.61 -11.28 -11.74
CA PHE A 161 7.34 -10.41 -10.59
C PHE A 161 6.75 -11.18 -9.41
N LEU A 162 5.73 -12.01 -9.65
CA LEU A 162 5.05 -12.75 -8.60
C LEU A 162 5.90 -13.92 -8.07
N ASP A 163 6.65 -14.59 -8.92
CA ASP A 163 7.58 -15.63 -8.50
C ASP A 163 8.73 -15.06 -7.66
N PHE A 164 9.20 -13.85 -7.98
CA PHE A 164 10.17 -13.13 -7.15
C PHE A 164 9.59 -12.73 -5.79
N ARG A 165 8.36 -12.22 -5.75
CA ARG A 165 7.73 -11.67 -4.53
C ARG A 165 7.20 -12.74 -3.58
N ASN A 166 6.71 -13.86 -4.12
CA ASN A 166 5.95 -14.85 -3.38
C ASN A 166 6.58 -16.26 -3.44
N GLY A 167 7.71 -16.39 -4.13
CA GLY A 167 8.43 -17.65 -4.34
C GLY A 167 8.14 -18.30 -5.68
N PRO A 168 9.09 -19.12 -6.19
CA PRO A 168 8.98 -19.79 -7.48
C PRO A 168 7.70 -20.62 -7.62
N GLY A 169 7.05 -20.53 -8.80
CA GLY A 169 5.80 -21.24 -9.09
C GLY A 169 4.53 -20.56 -8.59
N SER A 170 4.64 -19.37 -7.98
CA SER A 170 3.49 -18.62 -7.48
C SER A 170 2.51 -18.25 -8.60
N TRP A 171 3.03 -17.87 -9.77
CA TRP A 171 2.19 -17.55 -10.93
C TRP A 171 1.35 -18.75 -11.39
N GLU A 172 1.96 -19.93 -11.51
CA GLU A 172 1.28 -21.16 -11.90
C GLU A 172 0.26 -21.63 -10.85
N GLY A 173 0.49 -21.31 -9.59
CA GLY A 173 -0.42 -21.62 -8.48
C GLY A 173 -1.73 -20.81 -8.51
N TYR A 174 -1.77 -19.68 -9.20
CA TYR A 174 -3.00 -18.89 -9.31
C TYR A 174 -4.00 -19.47 -10.31
N SER A 175 -5.31 -19.34 -10.01
CA SER A 175 -6.38 -19.66 -10.95
C SER A 175 -6.29 -18.78 -12.20
N GLN A 176 -6.82 -19.26 -13.35
CA GLN A 176 -6.86 -18.45 -14.57
C GLN A 176 -7.54 -17.10 -14.34
N ARG A 177 -8.66 -17.08 -13.61
CA ARG A 177 -9.36 -15.84 -13.24
C ARG A 177 -8.47 -14.85 -12.49
N THR A 178 -7.62 -15.35 -11.59
CA THR A 178 -6.68 -14.50 -10.84
C THR A 178 -5.59 -13.95 -11.75
N ARG A 179 -5.04 -14.78 -12.64
CA ARG A 179 -4.05 -14.35 -13.65
C ARG A 179 -4.64 -13.29 -14.58
N ASP A 180 -5.86 -13.50 -15.09
CA ASP A 180 -6.56 -12.51 -15.93
C ASP A 180 -6.73 -11.17 -15.21
N ASN A 181 -7.02 -11.20 -13.89
CA ASN A 181 -7.10 -9.98 -13.09
C ASN A 181 -5.76 -9.23 -13.00
N PHE A 182 -4.63 -9.93 -12.89
CA PHE A 182 -3.31 -9.31 -12.95
C PHE A 182 -3.04 -8.70 -14.32
N LEU A 183 -3.31 -9.45 -15.40
CA LEU A 183 -3.12 -8.97 -16.77
C LEU A 183 -3.92 -7.70 -17.04
N ASN A 184 -5.18 -7.65 -16.63
CA ASN A 184 -6.05 -6.48 -16.78
C ASN A 184 -5.56 -5.26 -15.98
N LYS A 185 -4.73 -5.46 -14.95
CA LYS A 185 -4.17 -4.39 -14.10
C LYS A 185 -2.75 -3.96 -14.48
N THR A 186 -2.20 -4.49 -15.57
CA THR A 186 -0.80 -4.24 -15.98
C THR A 186 -0.50 -2.74 -16.09
N GLN A 187 -1.37 -1.96 -16.72
CA GLN A 187 -1.18 -0.50 -16.86
C GLN A 187 -1.19 0.23 -15.52
N GLY A 188 -2.10 -0.14 -14.63
CA GLY A 188 -2.14 0.41 -13.26
C GLY A 188 -0.87 0.06 -12.48
N HIS A 189 -0.38 -1.17 -12.61
CA HIS A 189 0.86 -1.58 -11.94
C HIS A 189 2.09 -0.84 -12.49
N ILE A 190 2.17 -0.63 -13.82
CA ILE A 190 3.21 0.21 -14.44
C ILE A 190 3.18 1.62 -13.85
N ALA A 191 2.00 2.24 -13.79
CA ALA A 191 1.84 3.58 -13.21
C ALA A 191 2.32 3.64 -11.75
N ASN A 192 2.00 2.61 -10.95
CA ASN A 192 2.42 2.53 -9.55
C ASN A 192 3.94 2.36 -9.40
N LEU A 193 4.56 1.50 -10.20
CA LEU A 193 6.03 1.36 -10.19
C LEU A 193 6.71 2.70 -10.53
N LYS A 194 6.18 3.42 -11.53
CA LYS A 194 6.68 4.75 -11.91
C LYS A 194 6.44 5.78 -10.81
N ALA A 195 5.27 5.76 -10.16
CA ALA A 195 4.98 6.63 -9.02
C ALA A 195 5.92 6.36 -7.83
N ASN A 196 6.19 5.10 -7.49
CA ASN A 196 7.18 4.72 -6.49
C ASN A 196 8.58 5.27 -6.82
N MET A 197 9.03 5.13 -8.08
CA MET A 197 10.33 5.64 -8.51
C MET A 197 10.43 7.16 -8.49
N LYS A 198 9.31 7.88 -8.57
CA LYS A 198 9.26 9.36 -8.47
C LYS A 198 9.13 9.87 -7.05
N ASN A 199 8.68 9.03 -6.12
CA ASN A 199 8.50 9.43 -4.73
C ASN A 199 9.83 9.93 -4.14
N ARG A 200 9.80 11.12 -3.54
CA ARG A 200 10.96 11.79 -2.94
C ARG A 200 10.72 12.16 -1.48
N THR A 201 9.95 11.35 -0.77
CA THR A 201 9.71 11.55 0.66
C THR A 201 11.01 11.25 1.45
N PRO A 202 11.75 12.27 1.92
CA PRO A 202 12.97 12.06 2.67
C PRO A 202 12.66 11.70 4.13
N ALA A 203 13.62 11.10 4.84
CA ALA A 203 13.50 10.79 6.27
C ALA A 203 13.22 12.04 7.13
N SER A 204 13.71 13.21 6.71
CA SER A 204 13.45 14.48 7.39
C SER A 204 11.98 14.92 7.37
N GLU A 205 11.22 14.59 6.33
CA GLU A 205 9.77 14.80 6.32
C GLU A 205 9.07 13.82 7.27
N LEU A 206 9.49 12.55 7.30
CA LEU A 206 8.96 11.55 8.22
C LEU A 206 9.16 11.94 9.69
N ALA A 207 10.29 12.58 10.00
CA ALA A 207 10.58 13.10 11.35
C ALA A 207 9.57 14.16 11.84
N THR A 208 8.79 14.75 10.96
CA THR A 208 7.74 15.72 11.31
C THR A 208 6.40 15.06 11.67
N ILE A 209 6.25 13.76 11.40
CA ILE A 209 5.00 13.03 11.64
C ILE A 209 4.95 12.58 13.10
N ALA A 210 4.16 13.29 13.92
CA ALA A 210 3.98 12.98 15.33
C ALA A 210 2.84 11.98 15.63
N VAL A 211 2.20 11.42 14.59
CA VAL A 211 1.12 10.45 14.72
C VAL A 211 1.64 9.18 15.39
N PRO A 212 0.99 8.66 16.46
CA PRO A 212 1.32 7.37 17.03
C PRO A 212 1.25 6.29 15.95
N THR A 213 2.38 5.62 15.69
CA THR A 213 2.53 4.72 14.55
C THR A 213 3.05 3.36 14.98
N LEU A 214 2.49 2.31 14.40
CA LEU A 214 3.02 0.95 14.44
C LEU A 214 3.53 0.58 13.06
N ALA A 215 4.83 0.35 12.94
CA ALA A 215 5.46 -0.21 11.75
C ALA A 215 5.51 -1.73 11.86
N ILE A 216 5.05 -2.42 10.81
CA ILE A 216 5.02 -3.89 10.76
C ILE A 216 5.97 -4.37 9.67
N LYS A 217 6.89 -5.24 10.06
CA LYS A 217 7.80 -6.00 9.20
C LYS A 217 7.43 -7.47 9.25
N SER A 218 7.37 -8.15 8.10
CA SER A 218 7.32 -9.61 8.05
C SER A 218 8.71 -10.20 8.24
N GLU A 219 8.80 -11.37 8.87
CA GLU A 219 10.07 -12.06 9.06
C GLU A 219 10.73 -12.44 7.73
N GLN A 220 9.91 -12.82 6.73
CA GLN A 220 10.36 -13.18 5.38
C GLN A 220 10.26 -12.00 4.40
N ALA A 221 10.35 -10.76 4.89
CA ALA A 221 10.42 -9.58 4.04
C ALA A 221 11.63 -9.67 3.09
N THR A 222 11.48 -9.16 1.87
CA THR A 222 12.65 -8.94 1.01
C THR A 222 13.60 -7.94 1.68
N SER A 223 14.88 -7.94 1.27
CA SER A 223 15.88 -7.01 1.80
C SER A 223 15.39 -5.55 1.78
N PHE A 224 14.81 -5.14 0.65
CA PHE A 224 14.33 -3.76 0.50
C PHE A 224 13.03 -3.45 1.25
N ASP A 225 12.05 -4.37 1.32
CA ASP A 225 10.82 -4.13 2.10
C ASP A 225 11.15 -4.01 3.60
N GLY A 226 11.99 -4.93 4.10
CA GLY A 226 12.43 -4.91 5.49
C GLY A 226 13.21 -3.64 5.83
N ARG A 227 14.17 -3.25 4.98
CA ARG A 227 15.00 -2.07 5.25
C ARG A 227 14.22 -0.76 5.16
N MET A 228 13.30 -0.63 4.20
CA MET A 228 12.46 0.57 4.10
C MET A 228 11.57 0.78 5.34
N VAL A 229 10.95 -0.27 5.87
CA VAL A 229 10.10 -0.15 7.07
C VAL A 229 10.93 0.14 8.32
N GLU A 230 12.16 -0.37 8.42
CA GLU A 230 13.11 -0.03 9.49
C GLU A 230 13.47 1.46 9.45
N ILE A 231 13.84 1.99 8.29
CA ILE A 231 14.16 3.42 8.13
C ILE A 231 12.96 4.30 8.49
N VAL A 232 11.74 3.89 8.09
CA VAL A 232 10.53 4.61 8.49
C VAL A 232 10.38 4.64 10.01
N ALA A 233 10.58 3.51 10.68
CA ALA A 233 10.46 3.42 12.14
C ALA A 233 11.55 4.23 12.86
N GLU A 234 12.78 4.23 12.31
CA GLU A 234 13.91 5.03 12.83
C GLU A 234 13.66 6.54 12.67
N ALA A 235 13.02 6.96 11.58
CA ALA A 235 12.81 8.37 11.25
C ALA A 235 11.62 9.00 11.98
N MET A 236 10.56 8.25 12.24
CA MET A 236 9.32 8.78 12.84
C MET A 236 9.40 8.79 14.37
N PRO A 237 9.14 9.94 15.04
CA PRO A 237 9.40 10.10 16.49
C PRO A 237 8.53 9.22 17.39
N ASN A 238 7.34 8.84 16.96
CA ASN A 238 6.36 8.05 17.73
C ASN A 238 6.03 6.73 17.03
N CYS A 239 7.04 6.03 16.53
CA CYS A 239 6.88 4.78 15.79
C CYS A 239 7.47 3.59 16.54
N GLU A 240 6.65 2.58 16.79
CA GLU A 240 7.08 1.26 17.26
C GLU A 240 7.25 0.34 16.04
N LEU A 241 8.32 -0.44 16.00
CA LEU A 241 8.55 -1.47 14.98
C LEU A 241 8.36 -2.85 15.58
N ILE A 242 7.55 -3.67 14.91
CA ILE A 242 7.44 -5.10 15.23
C ILE A 242 7.76 -5.96 14.01
N THR A 243 8.36 -7.14 14.26
CA THR A 243 8.52 -8.19 13.24
C THR A 243 7.51 -9.30 13.51
N VAL A 244 6.75 -9.68 12.49
CA VAL A 244 5.74 -10.74 12.59
C VAL A 244 6.34 -12.05 12.07
N PRO A 245 6.47 -13.08 12.92
CA PRO A 245 7.09 -14.34 12.53
C PRO A 245 6.25 -15.10 11.50
N ASP A 246 6.92 -15.96 10.73
CA ASP A 246 6.30 -16.85 9.71
C ASP A 246 5.44 -16.13 8.66
N THR A 247 5.71 -14.85 8.40
CA THR A 247 4.96 -14.05 7.42
C THR A 247 5.86 -13.46 6.35
N ALA A 248 5.27 -13.19 5.18
CA ALA A 248 5.89 -12.50 4.05
C ALA A 248 5.08 -11.25 3.68
N HIS A 249 5.53 -10.50 2.66
CA HIS A 249 5.01 -9.19 2.27
C HIS A 249 3.47 -9.09 2.23
N MET A 250 2.78 -10.12 1.76
CA MET A 250 1.31 -10.10 1.66
C MET A 250 0.59 -10.55 2.95
N LEU A 251 1.21 -10.37 4.13
CA LEU A 251 0.66 -10.78 5.43
C LEU A 251 -0.78 -10.29 5.70
N PRO A 252 -1.26 -9.11 5.27
CA PRO A 252 -2.66 -8.74 5.50
C PRO A 252 -3.67 -9.63 4.74
N LEU A 253 -3.21 -10.27 3.66
CA LEU A 253 -4.02 -11.19 2.85
C LEU A 253 -3.89 -12.64 3.32
N THR A 254 -2.67 -13.08 3.69
CA THR A 254 -2.37 -14.46 4.05
C THR A 254 -2.63 -14.78 5.52
N HIS A 255 -2.54 -13.78 6.40
CA HIS A 255 -2.71 -13.90 7.85
C HIS A 255 -3.66 -12.81 8.39
N PRO A 256 -4.89 -12.67 7.84
CA PRO A 256 -5.77 -11.54 8.15
C PRO A 256 -6.17 -11.46 9.62
N ASP A 257 -6.40 -12.60 10.29
CA ASP A 257 -6.80 -12.66 11.70
C ASP A 257 -5.68 -12.12 12.60
N LEU A 258 -4.44 -12.55 12.33
CA LEU A 258 -3.25 -12.10 13.06
C LEU A 258 -3.03 -10.60 12.90
N VAL A 259 -3.06 -10.12 11.66
CA VAL A 259 -2.85 -8.69 11.37
C VAL A 259 -3.98 -7.84 11.95
N ALA A 260 -5.23 -8.29 11.86
CA ALA A 260 -6.35 -7.60 12.48
C ALA A 260 -6.20 -7.48 14.01
N GLY A 261 -5.74 -8.54 14.68
CA GLY A 261 -5.45 -8.52 16.11
C GLY A 261 -4.36 -7.51 16.49
N ILE A 262 -3.27 -7.45 15.72
CA ILE A 262 -2.18 -6.49 15.91
C ILE A 262 -2.69 -5.04 15.71
N VAL A 263 -3.43 -4.80 14.61
CA VAL A 263 -4.02 -3.49 14.31
C VAL A 263 -4.95 -3.05 15.44
N LEU A 264 -5.88 -3.90 15.86
CA LEU A 264 -6.82 -3.60 16.94
C LEU A 264 -6.12 -3.28 18.26
N LYS A 265 -5.03 -3.97 18.60
CA LYS A 265 -4.24 -3.70 19.80
C LYS A 265 -3.63 -2.30 19.75
N HIS A 266 -3.04 -1.90 18.63
CA HIS A 266 -2.45 -0.56 18.47
C HIS A 266 -3.54 0.53 18.49
N LEU A 267 -4.69 0.28 17.83
CA LEU A 267 -5.78 1.25 17.77
C LEU A 267 -6.59 1.37 19.09
N ALA A 268 -6.40 0.49 20.04
CA ALA A 268 -7.05 0.57 21.35
C ALA A 268 -6.34 1.52 22.32
N GLY A 269 -5.14 1.95 22.01
CA GLY A 269 -4.43 2.95 22.74
C GLY A 269 -3.29 2.65 23.50
#